data_88a7a0f07d7b2379bbd190b35a3a9a87
#
_entry.id   88a7a0f07d7b2379bbd190b35a3a9a87
#
_cell.length_a   1.000
_cell.length_b   1.000
_cell.length_c   1.000
_cell.angle_alpha   90.00
_cell.angle_beta   90.00
_cell.angle_gamma   90.00
#
_symmetry.space_group_name_H-M   'P 1'
#
loop_
_entity.id
_entity.type
_entity.pdbx_description
1 polymer ?
#
loop_
_entity_poly.entity_id
_entity_poly.type
_entity_poly.pdbx_seq_one_letter_code
_entity_poly.pdbx_strand_id
1 'polypeptide(L)'
;MTRTLLTAIFLTLFSQTAWGVNLAEIQLINKLDDQRGYCIDIRGHKERAKVQRGLQAHTCYSYQGQIGVDQAFDASLAATGRFYLPVFEVCMEAENSSQGSHLILTRCANQDLQKFDLNSFNEIRLVVNNELCLTVNDGESREGGGGTPVHLMRRLTLENCVTTKNEYKHWRVGN
;
A
#
# COMPACT_ATOMS: atom_id res chain seq x y z
N MET A 1 1.61 46.31 -56.96
CA MET A 1 2.28 44.99 -56.61
C MET A 1 2.25 44.76 -55.11
N THR A 2 1.23 44.11 -54.67
CA THR A 2 0.99 43.84 -53.20
C THR A 2 1.45 42.42 -52.88
N ARG A 3 2.50 42.29 -52.09
CA ARG A 3 3.02 41.01 -51.65
C ARG A 3 2.29 40.60 -50.34
N THR A 4 1.49 39.52 -50.39
CA THR A 4 0.85 38.91 -49.25
C THR A 4 1.83 37.93 -48.59
N LEU A 5 2.26 38.20 -47.33
CA LEU A 5 3.01 37.24 -46.51
C LEU A 5 2.02 36.24 -45.88
N LEU A 6 2.15 34.98 -46.25
CA LEU A 6 1.50 33.87 -45.50
C LEU A 6 2.37 33.47 -44.31
N THR A 7 1.89 33.73 -43.12
CA THR A 7 2.51 33.28 -41.87
C THR A 7 1.99 31.86 -41.57
N ALA A 8 2.84 30.85 -41.72
CA ALA A 8 2.52 29.47 -41.34
C ALA A 8 2.64 29.31 -39.79
N ILE A 9 1.51 29.08 -39.15
CA ILE A 9 1.48 28.74 -37.68
C ILE A 9 1.76 27.27 -37.57
N PHE A 10 2.94 26.92 -37.05
CA PHE A 10 3.28 25.55 -36.63
C PHE A 10 2.62 25.26 -35.27
N LEU A 11 1.53 24.50 -35.28
CA LEU A 11 0.97 23.89 -34.05
C LEU A 11 1.85 22.70 -33.66
N THR A 12 2.68 22.87 -32.65
CA THR A 12 3.38 21.77 -32.01
C THR A 12 2.41 21.02 -31.07
N LEU A 13 1.95 19.84 -31.50
CA LEU A 13 1.21 18.91 -30.66
C LEU A 13 2.16 18.34 -29.59
N PHE A 14 2.08 18.87 -28.37
CA PHE A 14 2.69 18.22 -27.20
C PHE A 14 1.88 16.96 -26.86
N SER A 15 2.38 15.81 -27.26
CA SER A 15 1.88 14.51 -26.81
C SER A 15 2.20 14.36 -25.32
N GLN A 16 1.22 14.58 -24.46
CA GLN A 16 1.34 14.25 -23.04
C GLN A 16 1.22 12.74 -22.91
N THR A 17 2.32 12.06 -22.71
CA THR A 17 2.32 10.66 -22.26
C THR A 17 1.77 10.64 -20.83
N ALA A 18 0.50 10.28 -20.67
CA ALA A 18 -0.07 9.98 -19.38
C ALA A 18 0.64 8.71 -18.86
N TRP A 19 1.51 8.87 -17.90
CA TRP A 19 2.09 7.75 -17.16
C TRP A 19 0.97 7.15 -16.32
N GLY A 20 0.43 6.03 -16.75
CA GLY A 20 -0.55 5.28 -15.96
C GLY A 20 0.09 4.84 -14.66
N VAL A 21 -0.57 5.11 -13.52
CA VAL A 21 -0.12 4.62 -12.21
C VAL A 21 -0.22 3.09 -12.23
N ASN A 22 0.90 2.41 -11.96
CA ASN A 22 0.92 0.96 -11.83
C ASN A 22 0.47 0.60 -10.40
N LEU A 23 -0.72 0.04 -10.29
CA LEU A 23 -1.32 -0.33 -9.01
C LEU A 23 -0.96 -1.77 -8.62
N ALA A 24 -0.62 -1.98 -7.36
CA ALA A 24 -0.33 -3.29 -6.79
C ALA A 24 -0.85 -3.43 -5.37
N GLU A 25 -1.22 -4.66 -4.99
CA GLU A 25 -1.42 -5.02 -3.58
C GLU A 25 -0.06 -5.22 -2.90
N ILE A 26 0.04 -4.85 -1.64
CA ILE A 26 1.18 -5.21 -0.79
C ILE A 26 0.77 -6.46 -0.02
N GLN A 27 1.32 -7.60 -0.42
CA GLN A 27 0.88 -8.92 0.00
C GLN A 27 1.83 -9.53 1.03
N LEU A 28 1.28 -10.10 2.09
CA LEU A 28 2.04 -11.01 2.96
C LEU A 28 2.41 -12.27 2.18
N ILE A 29 3.67 -12.68 2.22
CA ILE A 29 4.15 -13.84 1.46
C ILE A 29 3.52 -15.13 1.98
N ASN A 30 3.43 -15.28 3.31
CA ASN A 30 2.76 -16.42 3.94
C ASN A 30 1.24 -16.18 3.95
N LYS A 31 0.48 -17.15 3.51
CA LYS A 31 -0.98 -17.06 3.42
C LYS A 31 -1.69 -17.21 4.76
N LEU A 32 -0.99 -17.69 5.78
CA LEU A 32 -1.53 -17.99 7.11
C LEU A 32 -2.75 -18.92 7.01
N ASP A 33 -3.87 -18.49 7.58
CA ASP A 33 -5.14 -19.23 7.65
C ASP A 33 -6.12 -18.92 6.50
N ASP A 34 -5.73 -18.09 5.50
CA ASP A 34 -6.55 -17.80 4.33
C ASP A 34 -5.78 -18.04 3.02
N GLN A 35 -6.21 -18.99 2.20
CA GLN A 35 -5.54 -19.34 0.94
C GLN A 35 -5.50 -18.17 -0.08
N ARG A 36 -6.34 -17.16 0.08
CA ARG A 36 -6.31 -15.91 -0.69
C ARG A 36 -5.17 -14.99 -0.26
N GLY A 37 -4.60 -15.21 0.95
CA GLY A 37 -3.56 -14.41 1.56
C GLY A 37 -4.07 -13.10 2.16
N TYR A 38 -3.14 -12.35 2.75
CA TYR A 38 -3.42 -11.06 3.39
C TYR A 38 -2.70 -9.92 2.68
N CYS A 39 -3.40 -8.83 2.46
CA CYS A 39 -2.90 -7.59 1.86
C CYS A 39 -3.06 -6.42 2.84
N ILE A 40 -2.21 -5.41 2.72
CA ILE A 40 -2.40 -4.14 3.44
C ILE A 40 -3.65 -3.47 2.88
N ASP A 41 -4.54 -3.05 3.76
CA ASP A 41 -5.91 -2.62 3.44
C ASP A 41 -6.33 -1.45 4.30
N ILE A 42 -7.06 -0.49 3.73
CA ILE A 42 -7.73 0.57 4.49
C ILE A 42 -8.98 -0.03 5.14
N ARG A 43 -9.14 0.15 6.45
CA ARG A 43 -10.33 -0.35 7.16
C ARG A 43 -11.62 0.20 6.57
N GLY A 44 -12.46 -0.70 6.04
CA GLY A 44 -13.73 -0.35 5.41
C GLY A 44 -14.06 -1.27 4.25
N HIS A 45 -14.48 -0.70 3.12
CA HIS A 45 -14.81 -1.48 1.94
C HIS A 45 -14.63 -0.63 0.68
N LYS A 46 -13.63 -0.94 -0.12
CA LYS A 46 -13.35 -0.31 -1.42
C LYS A 46 -13.42 1.22 -1.33
N GLU A 47 -14.21 1.88 -2.20
CA GLU A 47 -14.35 3.34 -2.26
C GLU A 47 -14.95 3.95 -0.98
N ARG A 48 -15.59 3.14 -0.14
CA ARG A 48 -16.15 3.55 1.16
C ARG A 48 -15.23 3.28 2.34
N ALA A 49 -13.98 2.91 2.07
CA ALA A 49 -12.97 2.72 3.10
C ALA A 49 -12.77 4.00 3.94
N LYS A 50 -12.44 3.82 5.20
CA LYS A 50 -12.36 4.91 6.19
C LYS A 50 -10.91 5.23 6.51
N VAL A 51 -10.33 6.18 5.76
CA VAL A 51 -8.92 6.62 5.92
C VAL A 51 -8.56 6.90 7.38
N GLN A 52 -9.44 7.56 8.12
CA GLN A 52 -9.24 7.90 9.53
C GLN A 52 -9.21 6.68 10.48
N ARG A 53 -9.53 5.49 10.00
CA ARG A 53 -9.45 4.24 10.78
C ARG A 53 -8.12 3.51 10.62
N GLY A 54 -7.24 4.03 9.77
CA GLY A 54 -5.91 3.46 9.49
C GLY A 54 -5.96 2.12 8.73
N LEU A 55 -4.86 1.42 8.80
CA LEU A 55 -4.63 0.19 8.04
C LEU A 55 -4.88 -1.08 8.87
N GLN A 56 -5.07 -2.17 8.16
CA GLN A 56 -5.19 -3.54 8.66
C GLN A 56 -4.61 -4.51 7.61
N ALA A 57 -4.40 -5.77 7.99
CA ALA A 57 -4.25 -6.85 7.03
C ALA A 57 -5.64 -7.45 6.77
N HIS A 58 -5.98 -7.63 5.50
CA HIS A 58 -7.28 -8.13 5.04
C HIS A 58 -7.07 -9.12 3.90
N THR A 59 -7.96 -10.08 3.73
CA THR A 59 -7.95 -10.99 2.57
C THR A 59 -7.71 -10.19 1.28
N CYS A 60 -6.72 -10.57 0.48
CA CYS A 60 -6.41 -9.90 -0.78
C CYS A 60 -7.59 -9.98 -1.75
N TYR A 61 -7.84 -8.92 -2.54
CA TYR A 61 -8.91 -8.92 -3.53
C TYR A 61 -8.49 -9.50 -4.89
N SER A 62 -7.20 -9.60 -5.18
CA SER A 62 -6.67 -10.08 -6.47
C SER A 62 -7.16 -11.48 -6.85
N TYR A 63 -7.60 -12.33 -5.91
CA TYR A 63 -8.22 -13.61 -6.21
C TYR A 63 -9.51 -13.47 -7.05
N GLN A 64 -10.14 -12.29 -7.09
CA GLN A 64 -11.30 -11.96 -7.92
C GLN A 64 -10.91 -11.42 -9.31
N GLY A 65 -9.61 -11.37 -9.62
CA GLY A 65 -9.09 -10.81 -10.88
C GLY A 65 -9.00 -9.27 -10.88
N GLN A 66 -9.29 -8.60 -9.77
CA GLN A 66 -9.22 -7.14 -9.64
C GLN A 66 -8.66 -6.77 -8.27
N ILE A 67 -7.84 -5.72 -8.25
CA ILE A 67 -7.35 -5.11 -7.00
C ILE A 67 -8.43 -4.16 -6.47
N GLY A 68 -8.77 -4.27 -5.18
CA GLY A 68 -9.64 -3.30 -4.51
C GLY A 68 -8.92 -1.96 -4.34
N VAL A 69 -9.62 -0.84 -4.54
CA VAL A 69 -9.00 0.51 -4.43
C VAL A 69 -8.42 0.79 -3.05
N ASP A 70 -8.96 0.16 -2.00
CA ASP A 70 -8.52 0.21 -0.61
C ASP A 70 -7.27 -0.66 -0.33
N GLN A 71 -6.83 -1.47 -1.30
CA GLN A 71 -5.58 -2.26 -1.30
C GLN A 71 -4.63 -1.85 -2.43
N ALA A 72 -5.00 -0.85 -3.25
CA ALA A 72 -4.30 -0.46 -4.46
C ALA A 72 -3.24 0.62 -4.17
N PHE A 73 -2.00 0.19 -3.99
CA PHE A 73 -0.84 1.06 -3.81
C PHE A 73 -0.16 1.36 -5.15
N ASP A 74 0.49 2.53 -5.25
CA ASP A 74 1.42 2.81 -6.34
C ASP A 74 2.66 1.91 -6.20
N ALA A 75 2.80 0.94 -7.12
CA ALA A 75 3.88 -0.04 -7.07
C ALA A 75 5.26 0.61 -7.19
N SER A 76 5.39 1.68 -7.98
CA SER A 76 6.65 2.37 -8.19
C SER A 76 7.12 3.10 -6.93
N LEU A 77 6.20 3.74 -6.22
CA LEU A 77 6.48 4.41 -4.96
C LEU A 77 6.72 3.39 -3.83
N ALA A 78 5.94 2.31 -3.78
CA ALA A 78 6.13 1.24 -2.81
C ALA A 78 7.53 0.60 -2.91
N ALA A 79 8.04 0.41 -4.11
CA ALA A 79 9.40 -0.09 -4.34
C ALA A 79 10.50 0.86 -3.82
N THR A 80 10.18 2.13 -3.60
CA THR A 80 11.08 3.15 -3.01
C THR A 80 10.80 3.41 -1.54
N GLY A 81 9.95 2.60 -0.90
CA GLY A 81 9.61 2.70 0.52
C GLY A 81 8.52 3.72 0.86
N ARG A 82 7.84 4.27 -0.13
CA ARG A 82 6.68 5.14 0.07
C ARG A 82 5.40 4.43 -0.33
N PHE A 83 4.57 4.10 0.62
CA PHE A 83 3.31 3.37 0.42
C PHE A 83 2.14 4.35 0.22
N TYR A 84 1.91 4.73 -1.04
CA TYR A 84 0.89 5.68 -1.47
C TYR A 84 -0.34 4.98 -2.04
N LEU A 85 -1.54 5.40 -1.62
CA LEU A 85 -2.83 4.95 -2.15
C LEU A 85 -3.45 6.07 -3.00
N PRO A 86 -3.35 5.97 -4.34
CA PRO A 86 -3.70 7.08 -5.25
C PRO A 86 -5.16 7.50 -5.18
N VAL A 87 -6.10 6.55 -5.04
CA VAL A 87 -7.54 6.85 -5.00
C VAL A 87 -7.93 7.68 -3.79
N PHE A 88 -7.21 7.54 -2.68
CA PHE A 88 -7.46 8.26 -1.43
C PHE A 88 -6.49 9.44 -1.22
N GLU A 89 -5.49 9.59 -2.09
CA GLU A 89 -4.45 10.63 -2.01
C GLU A 89 -3.71 10.66 -0.66
N VAL A 90 -3.46 9.48 -0.06
CA VAL A 90 -2.82 9.34 1.25
C VAL A 90 -1.63 8.39 1.22
N CYS A 91 -0.71 8.58 2.15
CA CYS A 91 0.43 7.71 2.40
C CYS A 91 0.28 6.97 3.73
N MET A 92 0.80 5.74 3.77
CA MET A 92 1.00 5.00 5.01
C MET A 92 2.00 5.74 5.90
N GLU A 93 1.67 5.86 7.18
CA GLU A 93 2.51 6.47 8.21
C GLU A 93 2.47 5.64 9.48
N ALA A 94 3.60 5.47 10.15
CA ALA A 94 3.62 4.93 11.49
C ALA A 94 3.06 5.96 12.48
N GLU A 95 2.18 5.58 13.39
CA GLU A 95 1.64 6.48 14.42
C GLU A 95 2.78 7.02 15.33
N ASN A 96 3.79 6.20 15.56
CA ASN A 96 5.04 6.55 16.25
C ASN A 96 6.15 5.54 15.90
N SER A 97 7.38 5.76 16.40
CA SER A 97 8.54 4.90 16.16
C SER A 97 8.78 3.87 17.26
N SER A 98 7.74 3.37 17.92
CA SER A 98 7.83 2.37 19.00
C SER A 98 7.19 1.05 18.58
N GLN A 99 7.59 -0.04 19.23
CA GLN A 99 6.94 -1.34 19.06
C GLN A 99 5.46 -1.26 19.43
N GLY A 100 4.62 -1.96 18.68
CA GLY A 100 3.16 -1.92 18.81
C GLY A 100 2.51 -0.74 18.08
N SER A 101 3.28 0.16 17.43
CA SER A 101 2.74 1.29 16.69
C SER A 101 1.79 0.83 15.59
N HIS A 102 0.64 1.49 15.49
CA HIS A 102 -0.29 1.27 14.38
C HIS A 102 0.14 2.01 13.12
N LEU A 103 -0.44 1.61 11.99
CA LEU A 103 -0.28 2.27 10.71
C LEU A 103 -1.52 3.13 10.45
N ILE A 104 -1.29 4.42 10.35
CA ILE A 104 -2.30 5.42 10.01
C ILE A 104 -2.14 5.87 8.56
N LEU A 105 -3.06 6.68 8.09
CA LEU A 105 -3.04 7.24 6.75
C LEU A 105 -3.15 8.75 6.85
N THR A 106 -2.17 9.44 6.25
CA THR A 106 -2.11 10.90 6.27
C THR A 106 -1.78 11.43 4.87
N ARG A 107 -1.87 12.74 4.70
CA ARG A 107 -1.38 13.40 3.49
C ARG A 107 0.11 13.06 3.32
N CYS A 108 0.50 12.71 2.08
CA CYS A 108 1.89 12.40 1.78
C CYS A 108 2.80 13.61 2.02
N ALA A 109 3.85 13.40 2.80
CA ALA A 109 4.87 14.39 3.12
C ALA A 109 6.26 13.74 3.22
N ASN A 110 7.31 14.53 3.32
CA ASN A 110 8.67 14.03 3.53
C ASN A 110 8.97 13.88 5.03
N GLN A 111 8.10 13.14 5.76
CA GLN A 111 8.23 12.89 7.19
C GLN A 111 8.88 11.52 7.43
N ASP A 112 9.64 11.40 8.53
CA ASP A 112 10.40 10.18 8.83
C ASP A 112 9.48 8.98 9.14
N LEU A 113 8.30 9.21 9.70
CA LEU A 113 7.31 8.17 9.98
C LEU A 113 6.56 7.65 8.74
N GLN A 114 6.76 8.28 7.55
CA GLN A 114 6.26 7.83 6.25
C GLN A 114 7.33 7.14 5.40
N LYS A 115 8.56 7.03 5.90
CA LYS A 115 9.67 6.41 5.18
C LYS A 115 9.86 4.98 5.66
N PHE A 116 9.69 4.07 4.75
CA PHE A 116 9.89 2.64 4.98
C PHE A 116 10.95 2.11 4.01
N ASP A 117 11.45 0.93 4.29
CA ASP A 117 12.37 0.18 3.43
C ASP A 117 11.81 -1.23 3.22
N LEU A 118 11.48 -1.57 1.98
CA LEU A 118 11.21 -2.95 1.58
C LEU A 118 12.55 -3.58 1.18
N ASN A 119 13.18 -4.23 2.12
CA ASN A 119 14.53 -4.75 1.97
C ASN A 119 14.60 -6.08 1.20
N SER A 120 15.82 -6.55 0.93
CA SER A 120 16.07 -7.81 0.21
C SER A 120 15.61 -9.08 0.97
N PHE A 121 15.26 -8.97 2.25
CA PHE A 121 14.69 -10.05 3.06
C PHE A 121 13.16 -10.04 3.01
N ASN A 122 12.55 -9.19 2.18
CA ASN A 122 11.11 -8.99 2.08
C ASN A 122 10.46 -8.40 3.36
N GLU A 123 11.22 -7.67 4.15
CA GLU A 123 10.70 -6.97 5.31
C GLU A 123 10.44 -5.49 4.97
N ILE A 124 9.31 -4.97 5.41
CA ILE A 124 9.01 -3.53 5.36
C ILE A 124 9.40 -2.94 6.71
N ARG A 125 10.52 -2.22 6.76
CA ARG A 125 11.07 -1.64 7.99
C ARG A 125 10.82 -0.14 8.05
N LEU A 126 10.58 0.39 9.25
CA LEU A 126 10.51 1.83 9.46
C LEU A 126 11.94 2.42 9.44
N VAL A 127 12.22 3.36 8.52
CA VAL A 127 13.59 3.88 8.32
C VAL A 127 14.15 4.54 9.57
N VAL A 128 13.35 5.34 10.27
CA VAL A 128 13.80 6.05 11.50
C VAL A 128 14.04 5.11 12.69
N ASN A 129 13.49 3.89 12.64
CA ASN A 129 13.76 2.82 13.59
C ASN A 129 13.74 1.47 12.87
N ASN A 130 14.86 1.07 12.29
CA ASN A 130 14.99 -0.12 11.46
C ASN A 130 14.94 -1.46 12.23
N GLU A 131 14.80 -1.42 13.54
CA GLU A 131 14.49 -2.62 14.34
C GLU A 131 13.01 -3.01 14.27
N LEU A 132 12.16 -2.13 13.72
CA LEU A 132 10.73 -2.32 13.61
C LEU A 132 10.32 -2.72 12.20
N CYS A 133 9.60 -3.84 12.10
CA CYS A 133 9.03 -4.38 10.87
C CYS A 133 7.50 -4.27 10.87
N LEU A 134 6.93 -3.99 9.70
CA LEU A 134 5.51 -4.12 9.46
C LEU A 134 5.09 -5.58 9.64
N THR A 135 4.16 -5.81 10.55
CA THR A 135 3.83 -7.16 11.04
C THR A 135 2.32 -7.37 11.11
N VAL A 136 1.87 -8.51 10.59
CA VAL A 136 0.51 -9.01 10.83
C VAL A 136 0.48 -9.68 12.20
N ASN A 137 -0.53 -9.39 13.01
CA ASN A 137 -0.68 -10.01 14.34
C ASN A 137 -0.82 -11.53 14.24
N ASP A 138 -0.15 -12.26 15.13
CA ASP A 138 -0.09 -13.72 15.18
C ASP A 138 -1.30 -14.38 15.85
N GLY A 139 -2.24 -13.60 16.41
CA GLY A 139 -3.49 -14.12 16.96
C GLY A 139 -4.46 -14.61 15.89
N GLU A 140 -5.65 -14.96 16.31
CA GLU A 140 -6.72 -15.39 15.40
C GLU A 140 -7.16 -14.26 14.47
N SER A 141 -7.54 -14.62 13.24
CA SER A 141 -8.21 -13.70 12.32
C SER A 141 -9.63 -13.41 12.79
N ARG A 142 -10.17 -12.29 12.32
CA ARG A 142 -11.57 -11.91 12.54
C ARG A 142 -12.30 -11.90 11.19
N GLU A 143 -13.54 -12.36 11.20
CA GLU A 143 -14.38 -12.30 10.03
C GLU A 143 -14.74 -10.85 9.66
N GLY A 144 -14.73 -10.57 8.38
CA GLY A 144 -15.20 -9.32 7.79
C GLY A 144 -16.70 -9.29 7.54
N GLY A 145 -17.17 -8.23 6.92
CA GLY A 145 -18.59 -8.02 6.63
C GLY A 145 -19.09 -8.62 5.32
N GLY A 146 -18.28 -9.37 4.57
CA GLY A 146 -18.67 -9.86 3.23
C GLY A 146 -17.72 -10.89 2.64
N GLY A 147 -18.02 -11.28 1.40
CA GLY A 147 -17.28 -12.31 0.66
C GLY A 147 -17.89 -13.71 0.79
N THR A 148 -17.58 -14.58 -0.18
CA THR A 148 -17.91 -15.99 -0.15
C THR A 148 -16.70 -16.77 -0.67
N PRO A 149 -15.93 -17.43 0.22
CA PRO A 149 -16.03 -17.40 1.69
C PRO A 149 -15.82 -16.00 2.28
N VAL A 150 -16.26 -15.79 3.52
CA VAL A 150 -16.12 -14.50 4.22
C VAL A 150 -14.66 -14.04 4.24
N HIS A 151 -14.43 -12.74 4.10
CA HIS A 151 -13.09 -12.17 4.18
C HIS A 151 -12.59 -12.15 5.63
N LEU A 152 -11.31 -12.38 5.80
CA LEU A 152 -10.65 -12.36 7.11
C LEU A 152 -9.82 -11.09 7.29
N MET A 153 -9.71 -10.65 8.53
CA MET A 153 -8.94 -9.47 8.92
C MET A 153 -8.03 -9.78 10.09
N ARG A 154 -6.84 -9.15 10.08
CA ARG A 154 -5.87 -9.20 11.18
C ARG A 154 -5.38 -7.80 11.50
N ARG A 155 -4.90 -7.60 12.72
CA ARG A 155 -4.25 -6.34 13.11
C ARG A 155 -2.91 -6.21 12.37
N LEU A 156 -2.54 -4.97 12.06
CA LEU A 156 -1.27 -4.59 11.45
C LEU A 156 -0.58 -3.59 12.37
N THR A 157 0.67 -3.87 12.75
CA THR A 157 1.49 -3.07 13.67
C THR A 157 2.96 -3.10 13.26
N LEU A 158 3.76 -2.24 13.88
CA LEU A 158 5.22 -2.33 13.84
C LEU A 158 5.71 -3.15 15.02
N GLU A 159 6.43 -4.24 14.76
CA GLU A 159 6.97 -5.11 15.79
C GLU A 159 8.48 -5.32 15.62
N ASN A 160 9.15 -5.77 16.67
CA ASN A 160 10.60 -6.01 16.59
C ASN A 160 10.90 -7.11 15.54
N CYS A 161 11.74 -6.76 14.55
CA CYS A 161 12.06 -7.61 13.41
C CYS A 161 12.72 -8.94 13.82
N VAL A 162 13.51 -8.95 14.89
CA VAL A 162 14.28 -10.14 15.31
C VAL A 162 13.36 -11.15 16.03
N THR A 163 12.46 -10.67 16.87
CA THR A 163 11.58 -11.53 17.66
C THR A 163 10.32 -11.98 16.93
N THR A 164 9.91 -11.25 15.87
CA THR A 164 8.74 -11.59 15.06
C THR A 164 9.07 -12.74 14.10
N LYS A 165 8.20 -13.76 14.05
CA LYS A 165 8.33 -14.87 13.11
C LYS A 165 8.18 -14.40 11.67
N ASN A 166 8.95 -15.01 10.77
CA ASN A 166 9.00 -14.63 9.35
C ASN A 166 7.64 -14.70 8.63
N GLU A 167 6.79 -15.65 9.03
CA GLU A 167 5.46 -15.83 8.42
C GLU A 167 4.54 -14.63 8.58
N TYR A 168 4.78 -13.71 9.56
CA TYR A 168 3.95 -12.56 9.84
C TYR A 168 4.53 -11.23 9.34
N LYS A 169 5.76 -11.20 8.81
CA LYS A 169 6.47 -9.95 8.48
C LYS A 169 7.11 -9.88 7.09
N HIS A 170 7.03 -10.95 6.29
CA HIS A 170 7.58 -10.95 4.94
C HIS A 170 6.53 -10.55 3.91
N TRP A 171 6.83 -9.48 3.17
CA TRP A 171 5.93 -8.83 2.24
C TRP A 171 6.48 -8.83 0.82
N ARG A 172 5.61 -8.70 -0.14
CA ARG A 172 5.96 -8.43 -1.54
C ARG A 172 5.00 -7.43 -2.15
N VAL A 173 5.46 -6.71 -3.16
CA VAL A 173 4.59 -5.98 -4.08
C VAL A 173 3.98 -7.00 -5.03
N GLY A 174 2.66 -7.12 -5.02
CA GLY A 174 1.92 -8.01 -5.92
C GLY A 174 1.98 -7.51 -7.36
N ASN A 175 1.89 -8.43 -8.30
CA ASN A 175 1.79 -8.13 -9.74
C ASN A 175 0.33 -8.02 -10.15
#